data_df59a0a45206e1225ad8188f65e308da
#
_entry.id   df59a0a45206e1225ad8188f65e308da
#
_cell.length_a   1.000
_cell.length_b   1.000
_cell.length_c   1.000
_cell.angle_alpha   90.00
_cell.angle_beta   90.00
_cell.angle_gamma   90.00
#
_symmetry.space_group_name_H-M   'P 1'
#
loop_
_entity.id
_entity.type
_entity.pdbx_description
1 polymer ?
#
loop_
_entity_poly.entity_id
_entity_poly.type
_entity_poly.pdbx_seq_one_letter_code
_entity_poly.pdbx_strand_id
1 'polypeptide(L)'
;VATADMELRYAAKADIQAGINLGNITLKTNVNSSLQTSAAQTKSLTIIANGDSRAALVAEGETPEGNYAEAEFKLKKNTTVASSDPKFNKSMWIKGQVNNTEAIVWSETEKTIRAMAEASSGVEVEGQSEMVLDFDMTKLFAGVDFSLAVDGNADGKFEIGPNGVDGNTLLYSRI
;
A
#
# COMPACT_ATOMS: atom_id res chain seq x y z
N VAL A 1 4.34 2.78 6.51
CA VAL A 1 4.32 1.78 5.43
C VAL A 1 5.66 1.76 4.75
N ALA A 2 6.22 0.60 4.49
CA ALA A 2 7.44 0.43 3.71
C ALA A 2 7.08 -0.22 2.38
N THR A 3 7.51 0.37 1.27
CA THR A 3 7.15 -0.05 -0.09
C THR A 3 8.40 -0.21 -0.96
N ALA A 4 8.34 -1.07 -1.95
CA ALA A 4 9.37 -1.25 -2.97
C ALA A 4 8.73 -1.73 -4.29
N ASP A 5 9.48 -1.65 -5.38
CA ASP A 5 9.14 -2.22 -6.70
C ASP A 5 7.73 -1.86 -7.17
N MET A 6 7.48 -0.57 -7.45
CA MET A 6 6.22 -0.13 -8.02
C MET A 6 6.12 -0.48 -9.50
N GLU A 7 4.99 -1.01 -9.91
CA GLU A 7 4.66 -1.35 -11.30
C GLU A 7 3.29 -0.77 -11.67
N LEU A 8 3.20 -0.17 -12.85
CA LEU A 8 1.94 0.26 -13.44
C LEU A 8 1.51 -0.71 -14.54
N ARG A 9 0.24 -1.08 -14.53
CA ARG A 9 -0.33 -1.98 -15.53
C ARG A 9 -1.36 -1.29 -16.38
N TYR A 10 -1.23 -1.39 -17.70
CA TYR A 10 -2.20 -0.84 -18.63
C TYR A 10 -3.60 -1.40 -18.38
N ALA A 11 -4.58 -0.51 -18.41
CA ALA A 11 -5.93 -0.91 -18.69
C ALA A 11 -5.95 -1.54 -20.08
N ALA A 12 -6.34 -2.78 -20.19
CA ALA A 12 -6.64 -3.38 -21.49
C ALA A 12 -7.87 -2.67 -22.07
N LYS A 13 -7.66 -1.48 -22.64
CA LYS A 13 -8.69 -0.84 -23.43
C LYS A 13 -8.80 -1.58 -24.74
N ALA A 14 -9.82 -2.35 -24.85
CA ALA A 14 -10.40 -2.69 -26.14
C ALA A 14 -11.14 -1.47 -26.72
N ASP A 15 -10.51 -0.32 -26.79
CA ASP A 15 -10.89 0.73 -27.73
C ASP A 15 -10.31 0.38 -29.10
N ILE A 16 -10.62 -0.81 -29.53
CA ILE A 16 -10.63 -1.14 -30.93
C ILE A 16 -11.83 -0.38 -31.46
N GLN A 17 -11.60 0.82 -31.97
CA GLN A 17 -12.63 1.54 -32.69
C GLN A 17 -13.16 0.58 -33.78
N ALA A 18 -14.46 0.34 -33.75
CA ALA A 18 -15.11 -0.49 -34.72
C ALA A 18 -14.74 0.00 -36.13
N GLY A 19 -14.00 -0.80 -36.90
CA GLY A 19 -13.58 -0.49 -38.26
C GLY A 19 -12.09 -0.66 -38.57
N ILE A 20 -11.22 -0.86 -37.59
CA ILE A 20 -9.82 -1.19 -37.86
C ILE A 20 -9.70 -2.72 -37.92
N ASN A 21 -9.55 -3.25 -39.13
CA ASN A 21 -9.23 -4.66 -39.34
C ASN A 21 -7.74 -4.87 -39.01
N LEU A 22 -7.46 -5.15 -37.72
CA LEU A 22 -6.12 -5.45 -37.23
C LEU A 22 -5.79 -6.91 -37.50
N GLY A 23 -5.71 -7.29 -38.77
CA GLY A 23 -5.25 -8.63 -39.16
C GLY A 23 -3.97 -8.98 -38.40
N ASN A 24 -4.00 -10.02 -37.59
CA ASN A 24 -2.87 -10.61 -36.83
C ASN A 24 -2.14 -9.73 -35.81
N ILE A 25 -2.77 -8.72 -35.24
CA ILE A 25 -2.22 -8.05 -34.06
C ILE A 25 -2.67 -8.83 -32.80
N THR A 26 -1.75 -9.56 -32.23
CA THR A 26 -1.94 -10.10 -30.89
C THR A 26 -1.81 -8.93 -29.91
N LEU A 27 -2.94 -8.41 -29.41
CA LEU A 27 -2.95 -7.48 -28.31
C LEU A 27 -2.35 -8.21 -27.10
N LYS A 28 -1.13 -7.88 -26.74
CA LYS A 28 -0.59 -8.27 -25.44
C LYS A 28 -1.33 -7.44 -24.40
N THR A 29 -2.35 -8.02 -23.81
CA THR A 29 -3.21 -7.40 -22.79
C THR A 29 -2.47 -7.07 -21.48
N ASN A 30 -1.21 -7.42 -21.37
CA ASN A 30 -0.36 -7.14 -20.22
C ASN A 30 0.95 -6.51 -20.69
N VAL A 31 0.92 -5.24 -21.05
CA VAL A 31 2.15 -4.46 -21.12
C VAL A 31 2.45 -4.02 -19.69
N ASN A 32 3.29 -4.76 -19.01
CA ASN A 32 3.85 -4.33 -17.74
C ASN A 32 4.93 -3.30 -18.07
N SER A 33 4.69 -2.04 -17.77
CA SER A 33 5.75 -1.08 -17.67
C SER A 33 6.22 -1.04 -16.22
N SER A 34 7.38 -1.60 -15.92
CA SER A 34 8.01 -1.34 -14.64
C SER A 34 8.48 0.11 -14.68
N LEU A 35 8.03 0.91 -13.73
CA LEU A 35 8.66 2.17 -13.44
C LEU A 35 10.09 1.86 -13.04
N GLN A 36 11.02 2.07 -13.95
CA GLN A 36 12.46 1.99 -13.71
C GLN A 36 12.82 3.17 -12.80
N THR A 37 12.42 3.08 -11.55
CA THR A 37 12.78 4.08 -10.58
C THR A 37 14.17 3.76 -10.03
N SER A 38 14.90 4.77 -9.64
CA SER A 38 15.98 4.66 -8.66
C SER A 38 15.52 3.99 -7.33
N ALA A 39 14.28 3.59 -7.25
CA ALA A 39 13.54 3.07 -6.11
C ALA A 39 13.33 1.55 -6.13
N ALA A 40 14.26 0.78 -6.65
CA ALA A 40 14.43 -0.61 -6.22
C ALA A 40 14.76 -0.71 -4.72
N GLN A 41 14.89 0.44 -4.05
CA GLN A 41 15.14 0.53 -2.61
C GLN A 41 13.84 0.68 -1.84
N THR A 42 13.75 -0.02 -0.73
CA THR A 42 12.64 0.12 0.22
C THR A 42 12.59 1.56 0.74
N LYS A 43 11.44 2.22 0.58
CA LYS A 43 11.15 3.54 1.16
C LYS A 43 10.24 3.39 2.37
N SER A 44 10.51 4.15 3.42
CA SER A 44 9.60 4.29 4.55
C SER A 44 8.72 5.51 4.35
N LEU A 45 7.42 5.30 4.25
CA LEU A 45 6.43 6.35 3.97
C LEU A 45 5.61 6.65 5.21
N THR A 46 5.42 7.93 5.51
CA THR A 46 4.47 8.39 6.53
C THR A 46 3.24 8.95 5.82
N ILE A 47 2.14 8.21 5.88
CA ILE A 47 0.87 8.58 5.24
C ILE A 47 -0.13 9.24 6.19
N ILE A 48 0.09 9.12 7.50
CA ILE A 48 -0.67 9.83 8.53
C ILE A 48 0.31 10.37 9.55
N ALA A 49 0.15 11.64 9.92
CA ALA A 49 0.93 12.25 11.00
C ALA A 49 0.04 13.19 11.82
N ASN A 50 0.00 12.99 13.14
CA ASN A 50 -0.83 13.73 14.10
C ASN A 50 -2.34 13.71 13.78
N GLY A 51 -2.81 12.59 13.19
CA GLY A 51 -4.21 12.44 12.78
C GLY A 51 -4.52 12.94 11.37
N ASP A 52 -3.61 13.67 10.72
CA ASP A 52 -3.82 14.21 9.37
C ASP A 52 -3.25 13.28 8.30
N SER A 53 -4.01 13.07 7.23
CA SER A 53 -3.53 12.38 6.03
C SER A 53 -2.44 13.21 5.34
N ARG A 54 -1.44 12.51 4.81
CA ARG A 54 -0.31 13.13 4.10
C ARG A 54 -0.05 12.42 2.79
N ALA A 55 0.16 13.21 1.75
CA ALA A 55 0.74 12.70 0.52
C ALA A 55 2.22 12.35 0.75
N ALA A 56 2.64 11.19 0.23
CA ALA A 56 4.03 10.77 0.26
C ALA A 56 4.39 10.18 -1.10
N LEU A 57 5.53 10.60 -1.64
CA LEU A 57 6.02 10.12 -2.93
C LEU A 57 6.43 8.64 -2.80
N VAL A 58 5.63 7.76 -3.37
CA VAL A 58 5.87 6.30 -3.36
C VAL A 58 7.00 5.97 -4.33
N ALA A 59 6.87 6.40 -5.58
CA ALA A 59 7.84 6.17 -6.64
C ALA A 59 7.72 7.27 -7.70
N GLU A 60 8.76 7.42 -8.50
CA GLU A 60 8.83 8.25 -9.69
C GLU A 60 9.61 7.50 -10.77
N GLY A 61 9.35 7.78 -12.03
CA GLY A 61 10.02 7.13 -13.14
C GLY A 61 9.33 7.43 -14.46
N GLU A 62 9.86 6.86 -15.52
CA GLU A 62 9.31 7.00 -16.87
C GLU A 62 8.43 5.81 -17.20
N THR A 63 7.27 6.09 -17.78
CA THR A 63 6.35 5.08 -18.29
C THR A 63 5.74 5.58 -19.60
N PRO A 64 5.39 4.69 -20.53
CA PRO A 64 4.67 5.09 -21.76
C PRO A 64 3.35 5.79 -21.42
N GLU A 65 2.99 6.77 -22.26
CA GLU A 65 1.67 7.40 -22.16
C GLU A 65 0.55 6.39 -22.41
N GLY A 66 -0.55 6.56 -21.74
CA GLY A 66 -1.72 5.69 -21.88
C GLY A 66 -2.56 5.56 -20.62
N ASN A 67 -3.55 4.66 -20.67
CA ASN A 67 -4.45 4.42 -19.55
C ASN A 67 -4.01 3.19 -18.75
N TYR A 68 -3.86 3.36 -17.45
CA TYR A 68 -3.41 2.33 -16.52
C TYR A 68 -4.55 1.87 -15.61
N ALA A 69 -4.85 0.57 -15.62
CA ALA A 69 -5.92 -0.02 -14.82
C ALA A 69 -5.51 -0.30 -13.38
N GLU A 70 -4.22 -0.49 -13.16
CA GLU A 70 -3.70 -1.03 -11.91
C GLU A 70 -2.31 -0.47 -11.62
N ALA A 71 -2.08 -0.15 -10.35
CA ALA A 71 -0.75 0.07 -9.82
C ALA A 71 -0.40 -1.07 -8.85
N GLU A 72 0.75 -1.68 -9.03
CA GLU A 72 1.25 -2.73 -8.15
C GLU A 72 2.50 -2.24 -7.43
N PHE A 73 2.59 -2.51 -6.13
CA PHE A 73 3.79 -2.27 -5.34
C PHE A 73 3.97 -3.36 -4.27
N LYS A 74 5.20 -3.51 -3.81
CA LYS A 74 5.51 -4.49 -2.77
C LYS A 74 5.57 -3.80 -1.41
N LEU A 75 4.81 -4.33 -0.47
CA LEU A 75 4.96 -4.03 0.94
C LEU A 75 6.18 -4.80 1.46
N LYS A 76 7.12 -4.10 2.08
CA LYS A 76 8.39 -4.66 2.56
C LYS A 76 8.63 -4.34 4.02
N LYS A 77 9.43 -5.18 4.69
CA LYS A 77 9.93 -4.87 6.04
C LYS A 77 10.84 -3.65 5.98
N ASN A 78 10.64 -2.72 6.90
CA ASN A 78 11.46 -1.52 6.99
C ASN A 78 12.82 -1.83 7.63
N THR A 79 13.84 -1.91 6.81
CA THR A 79 15.23 -2.09 7.22
C THR A 79 16.06 -0.82 7.05
N THR A 80 15.42 0.31 6.69
CA THR A 80 16.09 1.59 6.43
C THR A 80 16.25 2.45 7.68
N VAL A 81 15.59 2.07 8.77
CA VAL A 81 15.71 2.72 10.09
C VAL A 81 16.66 1.93 11.00
N ALA A 82 17.13 2.56 12.07
CA ALA A 82 17.98 1.89 13.06
C ALA A 82 17.24 0.70 13.69
N SER A 83 17.98 -0.35 14.05
CA SER A 83 17.41 -1.55 14.69
C SER A 83 16.72 -1.30 16.02
N SER A 84 17.03 -0.17 16.68
CA SER A 84 16.36 0.31 17.90
C SER A 84 15.06 1.10 17.64
N ASP A 85 14.75 1.45 16.38
CA ASP A 85 13.51 2.11 16.03
C ASP A 85 12.35 1.10 16.10
N PRO A 86 11.20 1.43 16.71
CA PRO A 86 10.06 0.53 16.84
C PRO A 86 9.48 0.11 15.48
N LYS A 87 9.80 0.80 14.40
CA LYS A 87 9.39 0.48 13.02
C LYS A 87 10.35 -0.50 12.31
N PHE A 88 11.49 -0.82 12.92
CA PHE A 88 12.45 -1.75 12.32
C PHE A 88 11.82 -3.12 12.08
N ASN A 89 12.08 -3.71 10.93
CA ASN A 89 11.50 -4.98 10.47
C ASN A 89 9.96 -5.00 10.37
N LYS A 90 9.29 -3.85 10.41
CA LYS A 90 7.84 -3.78 10.23
C LYS A 90 7.49 -3.24 8.85
N SER A 91 6.57 -3.89 8.19
CA SER A 91 6.06 -3.45 6.88
C SER A 91 4.98 -2.37 7.02
N MET A 92 4.25 -2.41 8.14
CA MET A 92 3.27 -1.42 8.54
C MET A 92 3.41 -1.15 10.03
N TRP A 93 3.30 0.12 10.43
CA TRP A 93 3.28 0.52 11.83
C TRP A 93 2.34 1.71 12.00
N ILE A 94 1.39 1.57 12.89
CA ILE A 94 0.35 2.57 13.15
C ILE A 94 0.31 2.80 14.66
N LYS A 95 0.30 4.07 15.05
CA LYS A 95 0.14 4.50 16.43
C LYS A 95 -1.11 5.37 16.55
N GLY A 96 -1.93 5.08 17.53
CA GLY A 96 -3.16 5.82 17.80
C GLY A 96 -3.59 5.67 19.25
N GLN A 97 -4.88 5.83 19.49
CA GLN A 97 -5.50 5.66 20.79
C GLN A 97 -6.82 4.91 20.66
N VAL A 98 -7.08 4.05 21.63
CA VAL A 98 -8.37 3.39 21.84
C VAL A 98 -8.82 3.71 23.27
N ASN A 99 -9.95 4.40 23.43
CA ASN A 99 -10.47 4.82 24.74
C ASN A 99 -9.42 5.53 25.61
N ASN A 100 -8.67 6.47 25.01
CA ASN A 100 -7.58 7.23 25.62
C ASN A 100 -6.33 6.41 26.01
N THR A 101 -6.29 5.13 25.73
CA THR A 101 -5.09 4.29 25.89
C THR A 101 -4.31 4.25 24.58
N GLU A 102 -3.00 4.41 24.64
CA GLU A 102 -2.14 4.29 23.47
C GLU A 102 -2.32 2.90 22.84
N ALA A 103 -2.48 2.87 21.53
CA ALA A 103 -2.57 1.62 20.78
C ALA A 103 -1.56 1.62 19.63
N ILE A 104 -0.85 0.50 19.48
CA ILE A 104 0.13 0.29 18.44
C ILE A 104 -0.27 -0.94 17.65
N VAL A 105 -0.46 -0.75 16.34
CA VAL A 105 -0.77 -1.83 15.39
C VAL A 105 0.38 -1.97 14.43
N TRP A 106 0.89 -3.19 14.22
CA TRP A 106 1.95 -3.41 13.23
C TRP A 106 1.81 -4.72 12.50
N SER A 107 2.45 -4.78 11.33
CA SER A 107 2.59 -5.99 10.54
C SER A 107 4.04 -6.17 10.11
N GLU A 108 4.43 -7.43 9.98
CA GLU A 108 5.72 -7.85 9.43
C GLU A 108 5.53 -8.60 8.09
N THR A 109 4.30 -8.60 7.59
CA THR A 109 3.96 -9.30 6.35
C THR A 109 4.51 -8.56 5.15
N GLU A 110 5.22 -9.27 4.30
CA GLU A 110 5.62 -8.79 2.97
C GLU A 110 4.65 -9.34 1.93
N LYS A 111 4.07 -8.46 1.14
CA LYS A 111 3.12 -8.86 0.09
C LYS A 111 3.08 -7.84 -1.04
N THR A 112 2.64 -8.31 -2.20
CA THR A 112 2.29 -7.43 -3.30
C THR A 112 0.90 -6.84 -3.06
N ILE A 113 0.80 -5.53 -3.16
CA ILE A 113 -0.44 -4.77 -3.08
C ILE A 113 -0.79 -4.29 -4.47
N ARG A 114 -2.08 -4.37 -4.81
CA ARG A 114 -2.63 -3.88 -6.07
C ARG A 114 -3.69 -2.83 -5.78
N ALA A 115 -3.53 -1.68 -6.39
CA ALA A 115 -4.52 -0.62 -6.41
C ALA A 115 -5.15 -0.57 -7.79
N MET A 116 -6.46 -0.75 -7.85
CA MET A 116 -7.22 -0.70 -9.09
C MET A 116 -7.69 0.72 -9.35
N ALA A 117 -7.70 1.15 -10.61
CA ALA A 117 -8.32 2.41 -10.99
C ALA A 117 -9.82 2.37 -10.67
N GLU A 118 -10.36 3.47 -10.14
CA GLU A 118 -11.80 3.59 -9.90
C GLU A 118 -12.59 3.64 -11.21
N ALA A 119 -12.04 4.31 -12.21
CA ALA A 119 -12.64 4.38 -13.53
C ALA A 119 -12.33 3.13 -14.35
N SER A 120 -13.32 2.54 -15.00
CA SER A 120 -13.14 1.40 -15.90
C SER A 120 -12.23 1.72 -17.10
N SER A 121 -12.07 3.01 -17.44
CA SER A 121 -11.13 3.48 -18.45
C SER A 121 -9.67 3.47 -17.98
N GLY A 122 -9.42 3.28 -16.70
CA GLY A 122 -8.11 3.45 -16.08
C GLY A 122 -7.78 4.91 -15.75
N VAL A 123 -6.57 5.12 -15.26
CA VAL A 123 -5.99 6.43 -15.01
C VAL A 123 -5.12 6.81 -16.20
N GLU A 124 -5.38 7.96 -16.80
CA GLU A 124 -4.62 8.48 -17.94
C GLU A 124 -3.27 9.05 -17.46
N VAL A 125 -2.22 8.66 -18.17
CA VAL A 125 -0.87 9.17 -17.97
C VAL A 125 -0.40 9.81 -19.27
N GLU A 126 -0.20 11.13 -19.26
CA GLU A 126 0.30 11.92 -20.38
C GLU A 126 1.39 12.87 -19.88
N GLY A 127 2.50 12.94 -20.58
CA GLY A 127 3.61 13.83 -20.25
C GLY A 127 4.10 13.65 -18.81
N GLN A 128 4.18 14.75 -18.05
CA GLN A 128 4.44 14.73 -16.61
C GLN A 128 3.11 14.62 -15.85
N SER A 129 2.79 13.41 -15.41
CA SER A 129 1.54 13.12 -14.69
C SER A 129 1.82 12.64 -13.27
N GLU A 130 0.90 12.94 -12.37
CA GLU A 130 0.91 12.44 -10.99
C GLU A 130 -0.24 11.45 -10.81
N MET A 131 0.06 10.26 -10.30
CA MET A 131 -0.93 9.25 -9.96
C MET A 131 -1.05 9.14 -8.45
N VAL A 132 -2.25 9.32 -7.91
CA VAL A 132 -2.53 9.24 -6.48
C VAL A 132 -3.02 7.83 -6.12
N LEU A 133 -2.36 7.22 -5.13
CA LEU A 133 -2.80 5.99 -4.48
C LEU A 133 -3.44 6.35 -3.14
N ASP A 134 -4.71 6.04 -2.97
CA ASP A 134 -5.43 6.27 -1.72
C ASP A 134 -5.39 5.04 -0.81
N PHE A 135 -4.98 5.25 0.44
CA PHE A 135 -4.97 4.24 1.49
C PHE A 135 -6.17 4.42 2.42
N ASP A 136 -7.24 3.70 2.15
CA ASP A 136 -8.44 3.74 2.98
C ASP A 136 -8.24 2.95 4.29
N MET A 137 -7.88 3.67 5.35
CA MET A 137 -7.68 3.10 6.68
C MET A 137 -8.96 2.53 7.27
N THR A 138 -10.13 2.98 6.84
CA THR A 138 -11.41 2.44 7.33
C THR A 138 -11.63 1.03 6.83
N LYS A 139 -11.19 0.75 5.61
CA LYS A 139 -11.20 -0.61 5.04
C LYS A 139 -10.17 -1.53 5.71
N LEU A 140 -9.00 -0.99 6.05
CA LEU A 140 -7.97 -1.76 6.74
C LEU A 140 -8.46 -2.29 8.09
N PHE A 141 -9.25 -1.49 8.79
CA PHE A 141 -9.78 -1.83 10.12
C PHE A 141 -11.25 -2.28 10.10
N ALA A 142 -11.82 -2.54 8.94
CA ALA A 142 -13.20 -2.99 8.83
C ALA A 142 -13.42 -4.30 9.58
N GLY A 143 -14.36 -4.31 10.52
CA GLY A 143 -14.68 -5.50 11.32
C GLY A 143 -13.73 -5.78 12.48
N VAL A 144 -12.77 -4.88 12.77
CA VAL A 144 -11.91 -4.95 13.97
C VAL A 144 -12.59 -4.21 15.10
N ASP A 145 -12.96 -4.93 16.16
CA ASP A 145 -13.50 -4.32 17.38
C ASP A 145 -12.38 -4.05 18.37
N PHE A 146 -11.83 -2.85 18.33
CA PHE A 146 -10.74 -2.43 19.20
C PHE A 146 -11.13 -2.34 20.69
N SER A 147 -12.42 -2.37 21.05
CA SER A 147 -12.85 -2.42 22.44
C SER A 147 -12.44 -3.72 23.14
N LEU A 148 -12.11 -4.75 22.36
CA LEU A 148 -11.62 -6.05 22.82
C LEU A 148 -10.10 -6.09 23.03
N ALA A 149 -9.39 -4.98 22.76
CA ALA A 149 -7.95 -4.92 22.99
C ALA A 149 -7.62 -5.00 24.47
N VAL A 150 -6.59 -5.77 24.79
CA VAL A 150 -6.08 -5.97 26.14
C VAL A 150 -4.63 -5.52 26.24
N ASP A 151 -4.24 -5.02 27.40
CA ASP A 151 -2.87 -4.73 27.80
C ASP A 151 -2.39 -5.94 28.63
N GLY A 152 -1.90 -6.96 27.93
CA GLY A 152 -1.55 -8.24 28.54
C GLY A 152 -0.24 -8.23 29.31
N ASN A 153 0.66 -7.29 29.01
CA ASN A 153 1.94 -7.11 29.69
C ASN A 153 1.91 -6.00 30.77
N ALA A 154 0.78 -5.28 30.87
CA ALA A 154 0.54 -4.20 31.84
C ALA A 154 1.53 -3.00 31.70
N ASP A 155 1.90 -2.63 30.45
CA ASP A 155 2.77 -1.49 30.19
C ASP A 155 2.01 -0.19 29.88
N GLY A 156 0.68 -0.23 29.92
CA GLY A 156 -0.21 0.91 29.69
C GLY A 156 -0.53 1.17 28.23
N LYS A 157 -0.30 0.20 27.34
CA LYS A 157 -0.58 0.28 25.89
C LYS A 157 -1.32 -0.94 25.41
N PHE A 158 -1.95 -0.83 24.24
CA PHE A 158 -2.46 -1.97 23.50
C PHE A 158 -1.52 -2.27 22.33
N GLU A 159 -0.89 -3.42 22.33
CA GLU A 159 -0.01 -3.86 21.29
C GLU A 159 -0.69 -4.95 20.44
N ILE A 160 -0.89 -4.67 19.13
CA ILE A 160 -1.63 -5.52 18.19
C ILE A 160 -0.71 -5.85 17.02
N GLY A 161 -0.17 -7.05 17.02
CA GLY A 161 0.79 -7.49 16.02
C GLY A 161 0.93 -9.00 15.96
N PRO A 162 1.79 -9.52 15.05
CA PRO A 162 1.91 -10.96 14.83
C PRO A 162 2.49 -11.73 16.01
N ASN A 163 3.20 -11.05 16.91
CA ASN A 163 3.92 -11.72 18.02
C ASN A 163 3.07 -11.92 19.27
N GLY A 164 1.86 -11.35 19.31
CA GLY A 164 0.89 -11.55 20.38
C GLY A 164 1.35 -11.10 21.76
N VAL A 165 2.17 -10.02 21.87
CA VAL A 165 2.76 -9.52 23.12
C VAL A 165 1.71 -9.32 24.19
N ASP A 166 0.56 -8.73 23.84
CA ASP A 166 -0.56 -8.49 24.75
C ASP A 166 -1.67 -9.55 24.64
N GLY A 167 -1.48 -10.59 23.84
CA GLY A 167 -2.54 -11.57 23.57
C GLY A 167 -3.56 -11.12 22.52
N ASN A 168 -3.36 -9.99 21.84
CA ASN A 168 -4.27 -9.42 20.83
C ASN A 168 -4.16 -10.08 19.44
N THR A 169 -3.77 -11.33 19.36
CA THR A 169 -3.59 -12.07 18.09
C THR A 169 -4.88 -12.21 17.30
N LEU A 170 -6.02 -12.34 17.98
CA LEU A 170 -7.32 -12.43 17.31
C LEU A 170 -7.69 -11.10 16.62
N LEU A 171 -7.40 -9.96 17.24
CA LEU A 171 -7.58 -8.65 16.62
C LEU A 171 -6.65 -8.49 15.43
N TYR A 172 -5.37 -8.84 15.59
CA TYR A 172 -4.40 -8.79 14.50
C TYR A 172 -4.82 -9.64 13.29
N SER A 173 -5.38 -10.81 13.51
CA SER A 173 -5.81 -11.70 12.42
C SER A 173 -6.96 -11.15 11.56
N ARG A 174 -7.61 -10.06 11.99
CA ARG A 174 -8.69 -9.39 11.26
C ARG A 174 -8.23 -8.15 10.50
N ILE A 175 -6.97 -7.75 10.65
CA ILE A 175 -6.29 -6.67 9.94
C ILE A 175 -5.54 -7.23 8.73
#